data_6263499d7a4be0c7b00ed5329bac6881
#
_entry.id   6263499d7a4be0c7b00ed5329bac6881
#
_cell.length_a   1.000
_cell.length_b   1.000
_cell.length_c   1.000
_cell.angle_alpha   90.00
_cell.angle_beta   90.00
_cell.angle_gamma   90.00
#
_symmetry.space_group_name_H-M   'P 1'
#
loop_
_entity.id
_entity.type
_entity.pdbx_description
1 polymer ?
#
loop_
_entity_poly.entity_id
_entity_poly.type
_entity_poly.pdbx_seq_one_letter_code
_entity_poly.pdbx_strand_id
1 'polypeptide(L)'
;MMLKNRWKKAACLILTIISTVCLGKVDVKAADYWPDAPETLSPSVILMEESTGTILYEKNMDEAHYPASITKIMTTLLALENGNLSDMVTFSDDAINNTEGSGIARDYGEQMTLEQCLYGVMLESANECAYAVAEHVGGTVENFVDMMNAKAKELGCTNTHFANPHGLQDENHYTTAHDMALIAQAAYQNETFRIIIGTKMYTIPPTNKHAEETVLRNHHDMLCTYHNANRKYLYPYCVGGKTGYTATANSTLVTYAEKDGMTLICVVMNTQSPNQFIDTVNLFDYAFDNFQVLNVAENDTDYSAETTVDNGNLNNIAPFVELDKDAVIVLPKTAEFSDTSSS
;
A
#
# COMPACT_ATOMS: atom_id res chain seq x y z
N MET A 1 -41.60 -65.92 -3.92
CA MET A 1 -42.36 -64.66 -4.03
C MET A 1 -41.44 -63.55 -3.67
N MET A 2 -40.94 -62.84 -4.68
CA MET A 2 -39.84 -61.86 -4.59
C MET A 2 -40.36 -60.49 -4.24
N LEU A 3 -39.85 -59.89 -3.20
CA LEU A 3 -40.03 -58.44 -2.90
C LEU A 3 -38.74 -57.73 -3.24
N LYS A 4 -38.79 -56.87 -4.30
CA LYS A 4 -37.70 -56.00 -4.72
C LYS A 4 -37.66 -54.76 -3.84
N ASN A 5 -36.60 -54.61 -3.07
CA ASN A 5 -36.24 -53.37 -2.37
C ASN A 5 -35.65 -52.38 -3.40
N ARG A 6 -36.36 -51.27 -3.63
CA ARG A 6 -35.84 -50.11 -4.35
C ARG A 6 -35.31 -49.10 -3.35
N TRP A 7 -33.99 -49.01 -3.25
CA TRP A 7 -33.33 -47.93 -2.54
C TRP A 7 -33.43 -46.64 -3.35
N LYS A 8 -34.18 -45.66 -2.83
CA LYS A 8 -34.12 -44.32 -3.34
C LYS A 8 -32.89 -43.63 -2.75
N LYS A 9 -31.91 -43.37 -3.57
CA LYS A 9 -30.78 -42.48 -3.24
C LYS A 9 -31.32 -41.05 -3.21
N ALA A 10 -31.41 -40.47 -2.02
CA ALA A 10 -31.57 -39.05 -1.86
C ALA A 10 -30.23 -38.37 -2.18
N ALA A 11 -30.15 -37.71 -3.34
CA ALA A 11 -29.04 -36.85 -3.68
C ALA A 11 -29.25 -35.54 -2.91
N CYS A 12 -28.44 -35.32 -1.88
CA CYS A 12 -28.32 -34.04 -1.24
C CYS A 12 -27.57 -33.10 -2.21
N LEU A 13 -28.32 -32.24 -2.92
CA LEU A 13 -27.74 -31.14 -3.70
C LEU A 13 -27.34 -30.05 -2.70
N ILE A 14 -26.05 -30.00 -2.36
CA ILE A 14 -25.47 -28.84 -1.70
C ILE A 14 -25.40 -27.76 -2.77
N LEU A 15 -26.34 -26.81 -2.72
CA LEU A 15 -26.24 -25.57 -3.49
C LEU A 15 -25.16 -24.72 -2.83
N THR A 16 -23.96 -24.80 -3.35
CA THR A 16 -22.93 -23.81 -3.07
C THR A 16 -23.36 -22.56 -3.83
N ILE A 17 -23.90 -21.60 -3.11
CA ILE A 17 -24.11 -20.25 -3.64
C ILE A 17 -22.71 -19.65 -3.76
N ILE A 18 -22.12 -19.76 -4.94
CA ILE A 18 -20.99 -18.92 -5.33
C ILE A 18 -21.63 -17.53 -5.53
N SER A 19 -21.45 -16.65 -4.56
CA SER A 19 -21.66 -15.23 -4.75
C SER A 19 -20.60 -14.78 -5.76
N THR A 20 -20.92 -14.90 -7.03
CA THR A 20 -20.20 -14.17 -8.07
C THR A 20 -20.56 -12.71 -7.85
N VAL A 21 -19.66 -11.99 -7.18
CA VAL A 21 -19.65 -10.54 -7.27
C VAL A 21 -19.38 -10.29 -8.74
N CYS A 22 -20.42 -9.95 -9.50
CA CYS A 22 -20.27 -9.35 -10.81
C CYS A 22 -19.66 -7.96 -10.55
N LEU A 23 -18.33 -7.90 -10.47
CA LEU A 23 -17.61 -6.67 -10.79
C LEU A 23 -17.88 -6.44 -12.28
N GLY A 24 -18.93 -5.71 -12.56
CA GLY A 24 -19.19 -5.23 -13.89
C GLY A 24 -17.95 -4.47 -14.34
N LYS A 25 -17.33 -4.91 -15.42
CA LYS A 25 -16.29 -4.10 -16.05
C LYS A 25 -17.02 -2.87 -16.62
N VAL A 26 -16.70 -1.71 -16.05
CA VAL A 26 -17.11 -0.44 -16.64
C VAL A 26 -16.17 -0.20 -17.81
N ASP A 27 -16.61 -0.56 -19.01
CA ASP A 27 -15.90 -0.19 -20.23
C ASP A 27 -16.18 1.29 -20.54
N VAL A 28 -15.37 2.17 -19.94
CA VAL A 28 -15.32 3.56 -20.41
C VAL A 28 -14.72 3.54 -21.81
N LYS A 29 -15.30 4.27 -22.77
CA LYS A 29 -14.62 4.60 -24.03
C LYS A 29 -13.49 5.59 -23.71
N ALA A 30 -12.47 5.10 -23.01
CA ALA A 30 -11.46 5.89 -22.35
C ALA A 30 -10.52 6.63 -23.32
N ALA A 31 -10.44 6.18 -24.57
CA ALA A 31 -9.43 6.69 -25.51
C ALA A 31 -9.61 8.18 -25.88
N ASP A 32 -10.83 8.72 -25.80
CA ASP A 32 -11.11 10.10 -26.20
C ASP A 32 -11.07 11.11 -25.02
N TYR A 33 -11.10 10.62 -23.77
CA TYR A 33 -11.16 11.46 -22.56
C TYR A 33 -9.90 11.42 -21.71
N TRP A 34 -9.03 10.40 -21.89
CA TRP A 34 -7.84 10.25 -21.07
C TRP A 34 -6.80 11.33 -21.40
N PRO A 35 -6.40 12.16 -20.44
CA PRO A 35 -5.48 13.28 -20.72
C PRO A 35 -4.08 12.77 -21.04
N ASP A 36 -3.34 13.55 -21.84
CA ASP A 36 -1.94 13.27 -22.14
C ASP A 36 -1.11 13.33 -20.86
N ALA A 37 -0.40 12.24 -20.56
CA ALA A 37 0.42 12.14 -19.38
C ALA A 37 1.81 12.77 -19.57
N PRO A 38 2.45 13.30 -18.50
CA PRO A 38 3.80 13.81 -18.58
C PRO A 38 4.81 12.67 -18.82
N GLU A 39 5.92 13.00 -19.49
CA GLU A 39 7.06 12.09 -19.54
C GLU A 39 7.79 12.07 -18.19
N THR A 40 8.21 10.88 -17.75
CA THR A 40 8.99 10.69 -16.53
C THR A 40 10.46 10.40 -16.84
N LEU A 41 11.36 10.90 -15.98
CA LEU A 41 12.80 10.67 -16.05
C LEU A 41 13.18 9.28 -15.50
N SER A 42 12.37 8.77 -14.57
CA SER A 42 12.59 7.49 -13.91
C SER A 42 12.23 6.32 -14.82
N PRO A 43 12.95 5.19 -14.74
CA PRO A 43 12.72 4.04 -15.61
C PRO A 43 11.48 3.22 -15.26
N SER A 44 11.10 3.15 -13.99
CA SER A 44 9.93 2.39 -13.51
C SER A 44 9.10 3.24 -12.56
N VAL A 45 7.83 3.45 -12.91
CA VAL A 45 6.92 4.37 -12.20
C VAL A 45 5.49 3.89 -12.29
N ILE A 46 4.72 4.08 -11.22
CA ILE A 46 3.26 3.96 -11.20
C ILE A 46 2.64 5.11 -10.42
N LEU A 47 1.50 5.59 -10.89
CA LEU A 47 0.61 6.47 -10.15
C LEU A 47 -0.76 5.82 -10.06
N MET A 48 -1.26 5.62 -8.86
CA MET A 48 -2.52 4.94 -8.58
C MET A 48 -3.41 5.79 -7.68
N GLU A 49 -4.71 5.80 -7.94
CA GLU A 49 -5.68 6.32 -6.99
C GLU A 49 -5.96 5.27 -5.92
N GLU A 50 -5.87 5.66 -4.66
CA GLU A 50 -5.78 4.76 -3.52
C GLU A 50 -7.07 3.97 -3.27
N SER A 51 -8.23 4.62 -3.31
CA SER A 51 -9.50 4.00 -2.92
C SER A 51 -10.02 2.97 -3.92
N THR A 52 -9.75 3.18 -5.20
CA THR A 52 -10.20 2.32 -6.30
C THR A 52 -9.13 1.39 -6.84
N GLY A 53 -7.85 1.69 -6.58
CA GLY A 53 -6.73 1.03 -7.24
C GLY A 53 -6.59 1.39 -8.72
N THR A 54 -7.26 2.44 -9.20
CA THR A 54 -7.18 2.86 -10.60
C THR A 54 -5.79 3.40 -10.92
N ILE A 55 -5.15 2.80 -11.93
CA ILE A 55 -3.83 3.24 -12.42
C ILE A 55 -4.03 4.44 -13.34
N LEU A 56 -3.47 5.59 -12.95
CA LEU A 56 -3.55 6.85 -13.69
C LEU A 56 -2.34 7.10 -14.58
N TYR A 57 -1.21 6.49 -14.24
CA TYR A 57 0.03 6.51 -15.02
C TYR A 57 0.85 5.26 -14.77
N GLU A 58 1.46 4.73 -15.82
CA GLU A 58 2.38 3.61 -15.72
C GLU A 58 3.58 3.77 -16.67
N LYS A 59 4.72 3.29 -16.23
CA LYS A 59 5.91 3.12 -17.06
C LYS A 59 6.74 1.96 -16.52
N ASN A 60 6.88 0.88 -17.28
CA ASN A 60 7.59 -0.33 -16.85
C ASN A 60 7.22 -0.77 -15.42
N MET A 61 5.94 -0.66 -15.06
CA MET A 61 5.48 -0.85 -13.68
C MET A 61 5.71 -2.25 -13.15
N ASP A 62 5.80 -3.26 -14.03
CA ASP A 62 6.00 -4.68 -13.68
C ASP A 62 7.48 -5.13 -13.82
N GLU A 63 8.39 -4.22 -14.12
CA GLU A 63 9.82 -4.51 -14.15
C GLU A 63 10.36 -4.68 -12.72
N ALA A 64 11.07 -5.81 -12.48
CA ALA A 64 11.63 -6.11 -11.16
C ALA A 64 12.86 -5.25 -10.86
N HIS A 65 12.86 -4.64 -9.67
CA HIS A 65 13.94 -3.81 -9.15
C HIS A 65 14.20 -4.11 -7.67
N TYR A 66 15.38 -3.75 -7.20
CA TYR A 66 15.66 -3.76 -5.76
C TYR A 66 14.90 -2.62 -5.07
N PRO A 67 14.10 -2.90 -4.03
CA PRO A 67 13.28 -1.88 -3.37
C PRO A 67 14.07 -0.92 -2.48
N ALA A 68 15.23 -1.33 -1.98
CA ALA A 68 15.87 -0.64 -0.87
C ALA A 68 14.88 -0.46 0.31
N SER A 69 14.96 0.66 1.03
CA SER A 69 14.19 0.88 2.26
C SER A 69 12.69 1.12 2.07
N ILE A 70 12.14 1.15 0.85
CA ILE A 70 10.68 1.12 0.69
C ILE A 70 10.09 -0.24 1.12
N THR A 71 10.91 -1.30 1.23
CA THR A 71 10.60 -2.58 1.91
C THR A 71 9.94 -2.38 3.27
N LYS A 72 10.36 -1.35 4.02
CA LYS A 72 9.89 -1.07 5.38
C LYS A 72 8.40 -0.73 5.48
N ILE A 73 7.75 -0.43 4.35
CA ILE A 73 6.29 -0.31 4.27
C ILE A 73 5.64 -1.67 4.61
N MET A 74 6.11 -2.76 3.98
CA MET A 74 5.64 -4.11 4.29
C MET A 74 5.95 -4.51 5.74
N THR A 75 7.15 -4.19 6.22
CA THR A 75 7.54 -4.46 7.62
C THR A 75 6.63 -3.75 8.61
N THR A 76 6.32 -2.48 8.35
CA THR A 76 5.41 -1.69 9.19
C THR A 76 3.98 -2.22 9.12
N LEU A 77 3.48 -2.55 7.93
CA LEU A 77 2.15 -3.15 7.73
C LEU A 77 1.98 -4.41 8.57
N LEU A 78 2.90 -5.37 8.45
CA LEU A 78 2.83 -6.62 9.20
C LEU A 78 2.95 -6.41 10.71
N ALA A 79 3.78 -5.47 11.15
CA ALA A 79 3.90 -5.15 12.56
C ALA A 79 2.62 -4.54 13.13
N LEU A 80 1.91 -3.72 12.37
CA LEU A 80 0.62 -3.14 12.76
C LEU A 80 -0.54 -4.17 12.72
N GLU A 81 -0.46 -5.16 11.85
CA GLU A 81 -1.47 -6.23 11.78
C GLU A 81 -1.31 -7.31 12.87
N ASN A 82 -0.09 -7.56 13.33
CA ASN A 82 0.23 -8.73 14.16
C ASN A 82 0.82 -8.40 15.54
N GLY A 83 1.23 -7.15 15.78
CA GLY A 83 1.80 -6.70 17.03
C GLY A 83 0.89 -5.74 17.80
N ASN A 84 1.23 -5.50 19.08
CA ASN A 84 0.60 -4.46 19.87
C ASN A 84 1.60 -3.30 20.04
N LEU A 85 1.18 -2.07 19.75
CA LEU A 85 2.04 -0.88 19.78
C LEU A 85 2.75 -0.65 21.13
N SER A 86 2.15 -1.12 22.22
CA SER A 86 2.71 -1.03 23.58
C SER A 86 3.68 -2.15 23.95
N ASP A 87 3.83 -3.19 23.11
CA ASP A 87 4.76 -4.29 23.37
C ASP A 87 6.18 -3.79 23.45
N MET A 88 6.95 -4.37 24.37
CA MET A 88 8.38 -4.03 24.53
C MET A 88 9.23 -4.89 23.59
N VAL A 89 9.76 -4.28 22.58
CA VAL A 89 10.74 -4.85 21.65
C VAL A 89 12.13 -4.77 22.30
N THR A 90 12.83 -5.88 22.35
CA THR A 90 14.22 -5.95 22.87
C THR A 90 15.16 -6.14 21.69
N PHE A 91 16.16 -5.29 21.57
CA PHE A 91 17.19 -5.39 20.52
C PHE A 91 18.13 -6.54 20.81
N SER A 92 18.14 -7.53 19.94
CA SER A 92 19.05 -8.68 20.00
C SER A 92 20.48 -8.30 19.57
N ASP A 93 21.42 -9.20 19.80
CA ASP A 93 22.78 -9.06 19.26
C ASP A 93 22.77 -9.07 17.72
N ASP A 94 21.91 -9.89 17.13
CA ASP A 94 21.74 -9.98 15.68
C ASP A 94 21.15 -8.69 15.09
N ALA A 95 20.15 -8.07 15.73
CA ALA A 95 19.59 -6.80 15.29
C ALA A 95 20.64 -5.68 15.23
N ILE A 96 21.62 -5.71 16.12
CA ILE A 96 22.67 -4.70 16.18
C ILE A 96 23.83 -5.02 15.22
N ASN A 97 24.25 -6.29 15.12
CA ASN A 97 25.47 -6.66 14.39
C ASN A 97 25.21 -7.08 12.94
N ASN A 98 23.99 -7.53 12.59
CA ASN A 98 23.65 -7.98 11.24
C ASN A 98 22.98 -6.89 10.39
N THR A 99 22.95 -5.66 10.89
CA THR A 99 22.41 -4.51 10.14
C THR A 99 23.47 -3.44 9.96
N GLU A 100 23.44 -2.78 8.80
CA GLU A 100 24.36 -1.68 8.46
C GLU A 100 23.56 -0.52 7.82
N GLY A 101 24.20 0.59 7.58
CA GLY A 101 23.61 1.75 6.89
C GLY A 101 22.74 2.62 7.81
N SER A 102 21.50 2.88 7.43
CA SER A 102 20.62 3.78 8.20
C SER A 102 20.20 3.16 9.53
N GLY A 103 20.34 3.92 10.62
CA GLY A 103 20.01 3.49 11.97
C GLY A 103 19.87 4.65 12.94
N ILE A 104 19.42 4.35 14.15
CA ILE A 104 19.29 5.30 15.27
C ILE A 104 20.19 4.92 16.45
N ALA A 105 21.18 4.08 16.17
CA ALA A 105 22.25 3.67 17.09
C ALA A 105 21.72 3.07 18.41
N ARG A 106 20.96 1.98 18.31
CA ARG A 106 20.48 1.22 19.47
C ARG A 106 21.54 0.24 19.96
N ASP A 107 21.45 -0.13 21.24
CA ASP A 107 22.38 -1.05 21.90
C ASP A 107 21.74 -2.43 22.12
N TYR A 108 22.60 -3.46 22.24
CA TYR A 108 22.18 -4.80 22.63
C TYR A 108 21.42 -4.79 23.98
N GLY A 109 20.26 -5.46 24.01
CA GLY A 109 19.38 -5.50 25.18
C GLY A 109 18.66 -4.18 25.49
N GLU A 110 18.72 -3.21 24.58
CA GLU A 110 17.88 -2.03 24.66
C GLU A 110 16.43 -2.40 24.45
N GLN A 111 15.54 -1.65 25.11
CA GLN A 111 14.09 -1.87 25.02
C GLN A 111 13.38 -0.60 24.61
N MET A 112 12.54 -0.73 23.61
CA MET A 112 11.65 0.31 23.11
C MET A 112 10.26 -0.29 22.85
N THR A 113 9.21 0.54 22.87
CA THR A 113 7.89 0.05 22.43
C THR A 113 7.89 -0.25 20.93
N LEU A 114 7.01 -1.14 20.49
CA LEU A 114 6.83 -1.42 19.06
C LEU A 114 6.52 -0.11 18.30
N GLU A 115 5.68 0.76 18.86
CA GLU A 115 5.41 2.08 18.28
C GLU A 115 6.68 2.89 18.06
N GLN A 116 7.55 3.00 19.07
CA GLN A 116 8.83 3.73 18.97
C GLN A 116 9.74 3.13 17.91
N CYS A 117 9.79 1.79 17.81
CA CYS A 117 10.53 1.10 16.77
C CYS A 117 9.98 1.44 15.37
N LEU A 118 8.66 1.46 15.17
CA LEU A 118 8.04 1.79 13.89
C LEU A 118 8.29 3.25 13.47
N TYR A 119 8.34 4.19 14.42
CA TYR A 119 8.81 5.54 14.11
C TYR A 119 10.28 5.54 13.69
N GLY A 120 11.17 4.77 14.33
CA GLY A 120 12.56 4.58 13.89
C GLY A 120 12.64 4.01 12.47
N VAL A 121 11.85 2.98 12.18
CA VAL A 121 11.74 2.32 10.86
C VAL A 121 11.33 3.29 9.76
N MET A 122 10.30 4.10 9.99
CA MET A 122 9.72 4.92 8.93
C MET A 122 10.38 6.30 8.79
N LEU A 123 10.72 6.97 9.89
CA LEU A 123 11.29 8.31 9.85
C LEU A 123 12.78 8.30 9.50
N GLU A 124 13.58 7.52 10.25
CA GLU A 124 15.04 7.46 10.10
C GLU A 124 15.52 6.27 9.27
N SER A 125 14.56 5.46 8.80
CA SER A 125 14.88 4.24 8.01
C SER A 125 15.76 3.24 8.77
N ALA A 126 15.68 3.19 10.12
CA ALA A 126 16.53 2.41 11.00
C ALA A 126 16.43 0.90 10.68
N ASN A 127 17.56 0.31 10.25
CA ASN A 127 17.61 -1.09 9.86
C ASN A 127 17.57 -2.02 11.07
N GLU A 128 18.28 -1.65 12.16
CA GLU A 128 18.24 -2.38 13.42
C GLU A 128 16.83 -2.41 14.05
N CYS A 129 16.08 -1.32 13.90
CA CYS A 129 14.69 -1.30 14.34
C CYS A 129 13.82 -2.24 13.50
N ALA A 130 14.00 -2.26 12.17
CA ALA A 130 13.25 -3.16 11.29
C ALA A 130 13.58 -4.63 11.59
N TYR A 131 14.83 -4.94 11.89
CA TYR A 131 15.26 -6.27 12.28
C TYR A 131 14.64 -6.70 13.63
N ALA A 132 14.75 -5.84 14.66
CA ALA A 132 14.18 -6.11 15.98
C ALA A 132 12.64 -6.26 15.95
N VAL A 133 11.96 -5.45 15.12
CA VAL A 133 10.51 -5.59 14.85
C VAL A 133 10.20 -6.96 14.23
N ALA A 134 11.01 -7.39 13.27
CA ALA A 134 10.82 -8.69 12.62
C ALA A 134 11.00 -9.86 13.60
N GLU A 135 12.02 -9.81 14.46
CA GLU A 135 12.20 -10.81 15.53
C GLU A 135 11.03 -10.82 16.52
N HIS A 136 10.56 -9.63 16.92
CA HIS A 136 9.47 -9.51 17.89
C HIS A 136 8.15 -10.06 17.36
N VAL A 137 7.78 -9.67 16.13
CA VAL A 137 6.49 -10.02 15.52
C VAL A 137 6.49 -11.44 14.94
N GLY A 138 7.57 -11.81 14.27
CA GLY A 138 7.72 -13.12 13.64
C GLY A 138 8.24 -14.21 14.59
N GLY A 139 8.78 -13.86 15.75
CA GLY A 139 9.55 -14.77 16.62
C GLY A 139 10.96 -15.04 16.12
N THR A 140 11.17 -15.07 14.80
CA THR A 140 12.46 -15.04 14.10
C THR A 140 12.35 -14.18 12.85
N VAL A 141 13.49 -13.69 12.33
CA VAL A 141 13.52 -12.93 11.08
C VAL A 141 13.08 -13.77 9.89
N GLU A 142 13.47 -15.04 9.84
CA GLU A 142 13.08 -15.96 8.77
C GLU A 142 11.56 -16.13 8.70
N ASN A 143 10.92 -16.37 9.86
CA ASN A 143 9.46 -16.48 9.90
C ASN A 143 8.77 -15.15 9.51
N PHE A 144 9.33 -14.02 9.91
CA PHE A 144 8.80 -12.71 9.49
C PHE A 144 8.93 -12.50 7.98
N VAL A 145 10.04 -12.91 7.37
CA VAL A 145 10.24 -12.86 5.91
C VAL A 145 9.24 -13.77 5.20
N ASP A 146 8.95 -14.95 5.75
CA ASP A 146 7.88 -15.82 5.23
C ASP A 146 6.51 -15.12 5.31
N MET A 147 6.22 -14.41 6.40
CA MET A 147 5.01 -13.59 6.52
C MET A 147 4.97 -12.46 5.48
N MET A 148 6.10 -11.77 5.21
CA MET A 148 6.18 -10.74 4.17
C MET A 148 5.84 -11.30 2.79
N ASN A 149 6.38 -12.46 2.44
CA ASN A 149 6.12 -13.10 1.15
C ASN A 149 4.68 -13.64 1.05
N ALA A 150 4.13 -14.16 2.15
CA ALA A 150 2.74 -14.57 2.21
C ALA A 150 1.78 -13.38 2.03
N LYS A 151 2.05 -12.25 2.70
CA LYS A 151 1.26 -11.03 2.57
C LYS A 151 1.35 -10.43 1.17
N ALA A 152 2.54 -10.39 0.55
CA ALA A 152 2.69 -9.94 -0.83
C ALA A 152 1.80 -10.76 -1.78
N LYS A 153 1.80 -12.08 -1.63
CA LYS A 153 0.93 -12.97 -2.41
C LYS A 153 -0.57 -12.73 -2.14
N GLU A 154 -0.95 -12.52 -0.88
CA GLU A 154 -2.33 -12.19 -0.47
C GLU A 154 -2.82 -10.91 -1.14
N LEU A 155 -1.96 -9.90 -1.22
CA LEU A 155 -2.24 -8.61 -1.86
C LEU A 155 -2.24 -8.66 -3.40
N GLY A 156 -1.94 -9.81 -4.00
CA GLY A 156 -1.94 -9.97 -5.46
C GLY A 156 -0.61 -9.59 -6.13
N CYS A 157 0.46 -9.40 -5.37
CA CYS A 157 1.79 -9.17 -5.92
C CYS A 157 2.25 -10.38 -6.74
N THR A 158 2.73 -10.13 -7.96
CA THR A 158 3.06 -11.19 -8.91
C THR A 158 4.55 -11.36 -9.16
N ASN A 159 5.34 -10.34 -8.82
CA ASN A 159 6.78 -10.31 -9.07
C ASN A 159 7.55 -9.65 -7.90
N THR A 160 7.25 -10.11 -6.68
CA THR A 160 7.85 -9.65 -5.44
C THR A 160 8.37 -10.81 -4.63
N HIS A 161 9.59 -10.66 -4.11
CA HIS A 161 10.18 -11.56 -3.13
C HIS A 161 11.00 -10.77 -2.13
N PHE A 162 10.68 -10.89 -0.85
CA PHE A 162 11.42 -10.31 0.25
C PHE A 162 12.41 -11.32 0.84
N ALA A 163 13.64 -10.90 1.09
CA ALA A 163 14.69 -11.68 1.75
C ALA A 163 15.06 -11.14 3.14
N ASN A 164 14.64 -9.91 3.45
CA ASN A 164 14.90 -9.28 4.74
C ASN A 164 13.87 -8.17 5.04
N PRO A 165 13.74 -7.72 6.32
CA PRO A 165 12.73 -6.73 6.71
C PRO A 165 13.13 -5.27 6.47
N HIS A 166 14.35 -4.97 6.05
CA HIS A 166 14.89 -3.60 6.01
C HIS A 166 15.23 -3.09 4.61
N GLY A 167 15.39 -3.98 3.61
CA GLY A 167 15.68 -3.60 2.24
C GLY A 167 17.17 -3.48 1.91
N LEU A 168 18.07 -4.02 2.75
CA LEU A 168 19.48 -4.17 2.38
C LEU A 168 19.61 -5.15 1.22
N GLN A 169 20.70 -4.99 0.47
CA GLN A 169 20.94 -5.72 -0.75
C GLN A 169 20.97 -7.24 -0.56
N ASP A 170 20.16 -7.93 -1.31
CA ASP A 170 20.16 -9.38 -1.51
C ASP A 170 19.69 -9.66 -2.94
N GLU A 171 20.27 -10.64 -3.63
CA GLU A 171 19.90 -10.95 -5.01
C GLU A 171 18.46 -11.47 -5.16
N ASN A 172 17.91 -12.04 -4.09
CA ASN A 172 16.54 -12.52 -4.02
C ASN A 172 15.56 -11.50 -3.45
N HIS A 173 15.99 -10.25 -3.18
CA HIS A 173 15.15 -9.21 -2.60
C HIS A 173 14.72 -8.21 -3.68
N TYR A 174 13.57 -8.44 -4.31
CA TYR A 174 13.09 -7.64 -5.42
C TYR A 174 11.57 -7.42 -5.36
N THR A 175 11.12 -6.39 -6.04
CA THR A 175 9.70 -6.05 -6.24
C THR A 175 9.53 -5.25 -7.52
N THR A 176 8.30 -4.88 -7.84
CA THR A 176 7.96 -3.97 -8.96
C THR A 176 7.30 -2.70 -8.43
N ALA A 177 7.20 -1.67 -9.26
CA ALA A 177 6.48 -0.46 -8.88
C ALA A 177 4.99 -0.76 -8.63
N HIS A 178 4.39 -1.65 -9.43
CA HIS A 178 3.02 -2.10 -9.27
C HIS A 178 2.79 -2.86 -7.96
N ASP A 179 3.59 -3.88 -7.68
CA ASP A 179 3.47 -4.65 -6.45
C ASP A 179 3.66 -3.77 -5.20
N MET A 180 4.61 -2.83 -5.26
CA MET A 180 4.81 -1.86 -4.18
C MET A 180 3.63 -0.91 -4.02
N ALA A 181 2.92 -0.54 -5.09
CA ALA A 181 1.70 0.25 -5.00
C ALA A 181 0.57 -0.52 -4.32
N LEU A 182 0.41 -1.82 -4.59
CA LEU A 182 -0.54 -2.70 -3.89
C LEU A 182 -0.22 -2.80 -2.39
N ILE A 183 1.06 -2.99 -2.05
CA ILE A 183 1.51 -3.03 -0.65
C ILE A 183 1.28 -1.67 0.02
N ALA A 184 1.58 -0.59 -0.67
CA ALA A 184 1.40 0.77 -0.17
C ALA A 184 -0.09 1.10 0.05
N GLN A 185 -0.97 0.66 -0.85
CA GLN A 185 -2.42 0.78 -0.72
C GLN A 185 -2.93 0.05 0.53
N ALA A 186 -2.54 -1.22 0.71
CA ALA A 186 -2.92 -1.99 1.89
C ALA A 186 -2.44 -1.35 3.20
N ALA A 187 -1.21 -0.84 3.22
CA ALA A 187 -0.66 -0.16 4.39
C ALA A 187 -1.42 1.15 4.72
N TYR A 188 -1.86 1.87 3.69
CA TYR A 188 -2.57 3.14 3.86
C TYR A 188 -3.96 2.97 4.48
N GLN A 189 -4.59 1.81 4.41
CA GLN A 189 -5.85 1.51 5.10
C GLN A 189 -5.71 1.56 6.62
N ASN A 190 -4.49 1.38 7.16
CA ASN A 190 -4.23 1.44 8.60
C ASN A 190 -4.02 2.90 9.06
N GLU A 191 -4.87 3.39 9.96
CA GLU A 191 -4.79 4.76 10.49
C GLU A 191 -3.45 5.05 11.17
N THR A 192 -2.92 4.11 11.95
CA THR A 192 -1.63 4.27 12.63
C THR A 192 -0.49 4.39 11.61
N PHE A 193 -0.55 3.64 10.51
CA PHE A 193 0.42 3.78 9.42
C PHE A 193 0.40 5.19 8.85
N ARG A 194 -0.78 5.75 8.55
CA ARG A 194 -0.91 7.13 8.04
C ARG A 194 -0.34 8.16 9.02
N ILE A 195 -0.60 8.00 10.32
CA ILE A 195 -0.03 8.86 11.36
C ILE A 195 1.49 8.81 11.35
N ILE A 196 2.08 7.60 11.34
CA ILE A 196 3.54 7.42 11.40
C ILE A 196 4.20 8.04 10.17
N ILE A 197 3.76 7.74 8.95
CA ILE A 197 4.39 8.27 7.73
C ILE A 197 4.26 9.78 7.58
N GLY A 198 3.16 10.37 8.10
CA GLY A 198 2.90 11.81 8.09
C GLY A 198 3.62 12.58 9.20
N THR A 199 4.18 11.88 10.19
CA THR A 199 4.90 12.50 11.31
C THR A 199 6.25 13.04 10.82
N LYS A 200 6.46 14.34 11.03
CA LYS A 200 7.70 15.02 10.62
C LYS A 200 8.83 14.81 11.59
N MET A 201 8.53 14.75 12.88
CA MET A 201 9.49 14.58 13.96
C MET A 201 8.85 13.80 15.11
N TYR A 202 9.59 12.86 15.69
CA TYR A 202 9.16 12.09 16.84
C TYR A 202 10.31 12.01 17.85
N THR A 203 10.02 12.04 19.15
CA THR A 203 11.03 11.96 20.18
C THR A 203 10.85 10.67 20.98
N ILE A 204 11.86 9.81 20.94
CA ILE A 204 11.92 8.62 21.78
C ILE A 204 12.45 9.06 23.15
N PRO A 205 11.75 8.78 24.27
CA PRO A 205 12.21 9.10 25.60
C PRO A 205 13.45 8.26 25.98
N PRO A 206 14.13 8.58 27.10
CA PRO A 206 15.20 7.76 27.63
C PRO A 206 14.79 6.28 27.73
N THR A 207 15.73 5.39 27.38
CA THR A 207 15.55 3.94 27.44
C THR A 207 16.36 3.32 28.59
N ASN A 208 16.33 2.01 28.70
CA ASN A 208 17.18 1.29 29.64
C ASN A 208 18.69 1.35 29.29
N LYS A 209 19.05 1.84 28.09
CA LYS A 209 20.44 1.95 27.61
C LYS A 209 20.85 3.38 27.29
N HIS A 210 19.94 4.22 26.82
CA HIS A 210 20.19 5.62 26.50
C HIS A 210 19.51 6.53 27.53
N ALA A 211 20.32 7.33 28.24
CA ALA A 211 19.84 8.25 29.27
C ALA A 211 19.21 9.53 28.69
N GLU A 212 19.49 9.82 27.43
CA GLU A 212 18.99 11.01 26.71
C GLU A 212 17.88 10.64 25.72
N GLU A 213 17.05 11.61 25.41
CA GLU A 213 16.03 11.48 24.36
C GLU A 213 16.68 11.36 22.97
N THR A 214 16.07 10.56 22.10
CA THR A 214 16.46 10.45 20.70
C THR A 214 15.43 11.13 19.81
N VAL A 215 15.82 12.16 19.06
CA VAL A 215 14.94 12.89 18.16
C VAL A 215 15.05 12.31 16.75
N LEU A 216 13.94 11.76 16.25
CA LEU A 216 13.81 11.23 14.90
C LEU A 216 13.27 12.30 13.97
N ARG A 217 13.78 12.35 12.73
CA ARG A 217 13.34 13.29 11.69
C ARG A 217 13.01 12.57 10.41
N ASN A 218 11.86 12.88 9.85
CA ASN A 218 11.42 12.22 8.62
C ASN A 218 12.32 12.60 7.44
N HIS A 219 12.77 11.60 6.68
CA HIS A 219 13.66 11.75 5.51
C HIS A 219 12.92 12.14 4.22
N HIS A 220 11.59 12.27 4.24
CA HIS A 220 10.81 12.50 3.04
C HIS A 220 10.81 13.98 2.64
N ASP A 221 11.61 14.35 1.64
CA ASP A 221 11.81 15.74 1.21
C ASP A 221 10.56 16.44 0.64
N MET A 222 9.53 15.66 0.26
CA MET A 222 8.25 16.24 -0.16
C MET A 222 7.35 16.59 1.03
N LEU A 223 7.63 16.03 2.23
CA LEU A 223 6.88 16.27 3.45
C LEU A 223 7.52 17.33 4.35
N CYS A 224 8.86 17.33 4.44
CA CYS A 224 9.60 18.19 5.35
C CYS A 224 11.03 18.45 4.85
N THR A 225 11.77 19.36 5.54
CA THR A 225 13.08 19.84 5.08
C THR A 225 14.22 19.54 6.06
N TYR A 226 14.07 18.53 6.93
CA TYR A 226 15.08 18.28 7.96
C TYR A 226 16.41 17.78 7.42
N HIS A 227 16.39 16.97 6.36
CA HIS A 227 17.58 16.42 5.72
C HIS A 227 18.01 17.23 4.49
N ASN A 228 17.09 17.97 3.91
CA ASN A 228 17.37 18.83 2.76
C ASN A 228 16.78 20.23 3.01
N ALA A 229 17.64 21.20 3.32
CA ALA A 229 17.22 22.60 3.53
C ALA A 229 16.62 23.26 2.29
N ASN A 230 16.76 22.64 1.12
CA ASN A 230 16.17 23.09 -0.12
C ASN A 230 14.69 22.71 -0.18
N ARG A 231 13.80 23.69 0.00
CA ARG A 231 12.34 23.50 -0.07
C ARG A 231 11.80 23.16 -1.46
N LYS A 232 12.68 22.92 -2.43
CA LYS A 232 12.32 22.73 -3.84
C LYS A 232 11.32 21.59 -4.07
N TYR A 233 11.38 20.54 -3.25
CA TYR A 233 10.54 19.34 -3.42
C TYR A 233 9.37 19.26 -2.47
N LEU A 234 9.22 20.23 -1.53
CA LEU A 234 8.03 20.25 -0.67
C LEU A 234 6.77 20.31 -1.54
N TYR A 235 5.88 19.37 -1.29
CA TYR A 235 4.60 19.29 -1.98
C TYR A 235 3.45 19.51 -0.99
N PRO A 236 2.60 20.52 -1.19
CA PRO A 236 1.64 20.95 -0.18
C PRO A 236 0.60 19.87 0.18
N TYR A 237 0.36 18.94 -0.73
CA TYR A 237 -0.60 17.85 -0.56
C TYR A 237 0.06 16.54 -0.15
N CYS A 238 1.39 16.49 0.04
CA CYS A 238 2.09 15.30 0.51
C CYS A 238 1.69 14.99 1.95
N VAL A 239 1.16 13.80 2.20
CA VAL A 239 0.77 13.33 3.54
C VAL A 239 1.75 12.32 4.13
N GLY A 240 2.76 11.89 3.38
CA GLY A 240 3.82 11.02 3.87
C GLY A 240 4.36 10.06 2.82
N GLY A 241 5.14 9.11 3.26
CA GLY A 241 5.71 8.08 2.39
C GLY A 241 7.01 7.49 2.92
N LYS A 242 7.78 6.86 2.02
CA LYS A 242 9.05 6.24 2.36
C LYS A 242 10.07 6.42 1.25
N THR A 243 11.27 6.85 1.59
CA THR A 243 12.44 6.91 0.71
C THR A 243 13.25 5.63 0.81
N GLY A 244 13.94 5.25 -0.26
CA GLY A 244 14.90 4.18 -0.28
C GLY A 244 16.11 4.51 -1.16
N TYR A 245 17.27 3.98 -0.78
CA TYR A 245 18.48 4.07 -1.57
C TYR A 245 19.46 2.96 -1.17
N THR A 246 20.01 2.30 -2.16
CA THR A 246 21.26 1.54 -2.10
C THR A 246 22.04 1.81 -3.38
N ALA A 247 23.35 1.50 -3.39
CA ALA A 247 24.14 1.68 -4.60
C ALA A 247 23.62 0.87 -5.79
N THR A 248 22.97 -0.27 -5.54
CA THR A 248 22.41 -1.16 -6.58
C THR A 248 20.99 -0.79 -6.96
N ALA A 249 20.14 -0.43 -5.97
CA ALA A 249 18.75 -0.05 -6.21
C ALA A 249 18.62 1.34 -6.84
N ASN A 250 19.64 2.19 -6.71
CA ASN A 250 19.49 3.63 -6.90
C ASN A 250 18.43 4.22 -5.96
N SER A 251 17.85 5.37 -6.29
CA SER A 251 16.78 5.96 -5.49
C SER A 251 15.45 5.29 -5.79
N THR A 252 14.70 5.00 -4.71
CA THR A 252 13.32 4.52 -4.72
C THR A 252 12.47 5.42 -3.85
N LEU A 253 11.20 5.59 -4.17
CA LEU A 253 10.28 6.46 -3.44
C LEU A 253 8.86 5.93 -3.51
N VAL A 254 8.17 5.92 -2.37
CA VAL A 254 6.73 5.81 -2.27
C VAL A 254 6.22 7.08 -1.61
N THR A 255 5.28 7.77 -2.25
CA THR A 255 4.69 9.01 -1.71
C THR A 255 3.18 8.93 -1.79
N TYR A 256 2.52 9.41 -0.73
CA TYR A 256 1.08 9.60 -0.68
C TYR A 256 0.76 11.09 -0.71
N ALA A 257 -0.28 11.45 -1.47
CA ALA A 257 -0.77 12.82 -1.53
C ALA A 257 -2.29 12.85 -1.49
N GLU A 258 -2.87 13.82 -0.78
CA GLU A 258 -4.32 14.02 -0.66
C GLU A 258 -4.71 15.43 -1.09
N LYS A 259 -5.71 15.51 -1.97
CA LYS A 259 -6.30 16.77 -2.40
C LYS A 259 -7.74 16.56 -2.85
N ASP A 260 -8.65 17.40 -2.36
CA ASP A 260 -10.06 17.46 -2.80
C ASP A 260 -10.78 16.09 -2.80
N GLY A 261 -10.50 15.26 -1.77
CA GLY A 261 -11.11 13.93 -1.61
C GLY A 261 -10.49 12.80 -2.45
N MET A 262 -9.45 13.09 -3.22
CA MET A 262 -8.66 12.11 -3.95
C MET A 262 -7.35 11.81 -3.20
N THR A 263 -7.04 10.54 -2.98
CA THR A 263 -5.76 10.08 -2.45
C THR A 263 -4.97 9.39 -3.53
N LEU A 264 -3.72 9.79 -3.70
CA LEU A 264 -2.81 9.25 -4.71
C LEU A 264 -1.63 8.55 -4.08
N ILE A 265 -1.21 7.44 -4.69
CA ILE A 265 0.01 6.70 -4.39
C ILE A 265 0.92 6.77 -5.61
N CYS A 266 2.12 7.32 -5.45
CA CYS A 266 3.15 7.30 -6.49
C CYS A 266 4.33 6.45 -6.03
N VAL A 267 4.72 5.46 -6.85
CA VAL A 267 5.91 4.64 -6.63
C VAL A 267 6.90 4.88 -7.77
N VAL A 268 8.12 5.23 -7.41
CA VAL A 268 9.24 5.43 -8.34
C VAL A 268 10.38 4.50 -7.94
N MET A 269 10.93 3.77 -8.91
CA MET A 269 12.02 2.83 -8.67
C MET A 269 13.20 3.04 -9.61
N ASN A 270 14.39 2.69 -9.14
CA ASN A 270 15.65 2.61 -9.90
C ASN A 270 16.04 3.91 -10.61
N THR A 271 15.94 5.05 -9.95
CA THR A 271 16.23 6.35 -10.56
C THR A 271 17.41 7.07 -9.91
N GLN A 272 18.00 8.02 -10.62
CA GLN A 272 19.02 8.91 -10.08
C GLN A 272 18.34 10.09 -9.34
N SER A 273 18.78 10.33 -8.09
CA SER A 273 18.30 11.51 -7.36
C SER A 273 18.71 12.80 -8.09
N PRO A 274 17.81 13.80 -8.22
CA PRO A 274 16.53 13.96 -7.53
C PRO A 274 15.29 13.57 -8.36
N ASN A 275 15.43 12.78 -9.43
CA ASN A 275 14.36 12.51 -10.39
C ASN A 275 13.11 11.90 -9.73
N GLN A 276 13.27 11.09 -8.67
CA GLN A 276 12.13 10.51 -7.95
C GLN A 276 11.16 11.58 -7.42
N PHE A 277 11.67 12.72 -6.97
CA PHE A 277 10.82 13.83 -6.49
C PHE A 277 10.22 14.63 -7.64
N ILE A 278 11.00 14.85 -8.71
CA ILE A 278 10.55 15.60 -9.89
C ILE A 278 9.38 14.89 -10.56
N ASP A 279 9.55 13.59 -10.82
CA ASP A 279 8.52 12.77 -11.45
C ASP A 279 7.26 12.68 -10.57
N THR A 280 7.43 12.47 -9.26
CA THR A 280 6.30 12.39 -8.32
C THR A 280 5.49 13.68 -8.28
N VAL A 281 6.14 14.86 -8.24
CA VAL A 281 5.44 16.16 -8.30
C VAL A 281 4.65 16.29 -9.59
N ASN A 282 5.30 16.05 -10.74
CA ASN A 282 4.66 16.17 -12.05
C ASN A 282 3.44 15.23 -12.21
N LEU A 283 3.55 14.01 -11.68
CA LEU A 283 2.48 13.03 -11.73
C LEU A 283 1.33 13.36 -10.79
N PHE A 284 1.61 13.88 -9.59
CA PHE A 284 0.54 14.36 -8.70
C PHE A 284 -0.20 15.56 -9.29
N ASP A 285 0.52 16.54 -9.82
CA ASP A 285 -0.09 17.68 -10.50
C ASP A 285 -0.93 17.21 -11.69
N TYR A 286 -0.40 16.31 -12.52
CA TYR A 286 -1.15 15.70 -13.63
C TYR A 286 -2.45 15.05 -13.15
N ALA A 287 -2.42 14.23 -12.10
CA ALA A 287 -3.62 13.55 -11.64
C ALA A 287 -4.62 14.52 -11.00
N PHE A 288 -4.18 15.38 -10.08
CA PHE A 288 -5.07 16.32 -9.41
C PHE A 288 -5.67 17.36 -10.35
N ASP A 289 -5.00 17.71 -11.43
CA ASP A 289 -5.54 18.67 -12.40
C ASP A 289 -6.52 18.04 -13.38
N ASN A 290 -6.35 16.75 -13.69
CA ASN A 290 -7.07 16.10 -14.78
C ASN A 290 -8.13 15.07 -14.35
N PHE A 291 -8.08 14.56 -13.12
CA PHE A 291 -8.99 13.50 -12.66
C PHE A 291 -9.85 13.93 -11.47
N GLN A 292 -10.94 13.22 -11.27
CA GLN A 292 -11.87 13.38 -10.15
C GLN A 292 -12.35 12.02 -9.66
N VAL A 293 -12.69 11.94 -8.38
CA VAL A 293 -13.36 10.79 -7.78
C VAL A 293 -14.84 11.12 -7.67
N LEU A 294 -15.72 10.26 -8.18
CA LEU A 294 -17.16 10.42 -8.13
C LEU A 294 -17.79 9.26 -7.37
N ASN A 295 -18.73 9.58 -6.46
CA ASN A 295 -19.54 8.57 -5.79
C ASN A 295 -20.58 8.01 -6.76
N VAL A 296 -20.63 6.67 -6.88
CA VAL A 296 -21.53 6.01 -7.84
C VAL A 296 -22.99 6.21 -7.45
N ALA A 297 -23.32 6.04 -6.18
CA ALA A 297 -24.71 6.13 -5.70
C ALA A 297 -25.30 7.56 -5.80
N GLU A 298 -24.44 8.59 -5.75
CA GLU A 298 -24.88 9.99 -5.89
C GLU A 298 -25.09 10.39 -7.35
N ASN A 299 -24.43 9.71 -8.29
CA ASN A 299 -24.42 10.06 -9.72
C ASN A 299 -25.26 9.11 -10.59
N ASP A 300 -25.52 7.88 -10.14
CA ASP A 300 -26.41 6.95 -10.85
C ASP A 300 -27.87 7.22 -10.48
N THR A 301 -28.55 8.01 -11.31
CA THR A 301 -29.97 8.38 -11.15
C THR A 301 -30.93 7.37 -11.77
N ASP A 302 -30.42 6.45 -12.59
CA ASP A 302 -31.24 5.50 -13.36
C ASP A 302 -31.29 4.10 -12.77
N TYR A 303 -30.60 3.88 -11.63
CA TYR A 303 -30.64 2.60 -10.94
C TYR A 303 -32.01 2.35 -10.33
N SER A 304 -32.88 1.62 -11.07
CA SER A 304 -34.12 1.08 -10.54
C SER A 304 -33.93 -0.39 -10.21
N ALA A 305 -34.08 -0.75 -8.93
CA ALA A 305 -34.07 -2.13 -8.44
C ALA A 305 -35.30 -2.96 -8.95
N GLU A 306 -35.70 -2.81 -10.20
CA GLU A 306 -36.79 -3.56 -10.83
C GLU A 306 -36.26 -4.81 -11.56
N THR A 307 -35.60 -5.71 -10.87
CA THR A 307 -35.46 -7.09 -11.32
C THR A 307 -36.36 -7.98 -10.49
N THR A 308 -37.60 -8.16 -10.96
CA THR A 308 -38.47 -9.23 -10.46
C THR A 308 -37.90 -10.56 -10.94
N VAL A 309 -37.26 -11.31 -10.05
CA VAL A 309 -36.94 -12.71 -10.32
C VAL A 309 -38.21 -13.53 -10.17
N ASP A 310 -38.81 -13.93 -11.28
CA ASP A 310 -39.97 -14.84 -11.30
C ASP A 310 -39.45 -16.26 -11.00
N ASN A 311 -39.42 -16.61 -9.75
CA ASN A 311 -39.06 -17.94 -9.25
C ASN A 311 -40.31 -18.80 -8.97
N GLY A 312 -41.33 -18.74 -9.77
CA GLY A 312 -42.45 -19.69 -9.91
C GLY A 312 -43.11 -20.32 -8.68
N ASN A 313 -42.58 -20.15 -7.45
CA ASN A 313 -43.09 -20.76 -6.22
C ASN A 313 -42.62 -20.13 -4.89
N LEU A 314 -41.92 -19.02 -4.89
CA LEU A 314 -41.61 -18.27 -3.67
C LEU A 314 -42.26 -16.91 -3.79
N ASN A 315 -43.16 -16.60 -2.88
CA ASN A 315 -43.87 -15.33 -2.82
C ASN A 315 -42.90 -14.15 -3.03
N ASN A 316 -43.07 -13.42 -4.11
CA ASN A 316 -42.50 -12.11 -4.48
C ASN A 316 -41.53 -11.51 -3.47
N ILE A 317 -40.36 -12.11 -3.29
CA ILE A 317 -39.24 -11.49 -2.63
C ILE A 317 -38.42 -10.89 -3.79
N ALA A 318 -38.60 -9.60 -4.04
CA ALA A 318 -37.67 -8.85 -4.86
C ALA A 318 -36.28 -8.98 -4.23
N PRO A 319 -35.24 -9.39 -5.00
CA PRO A 319 -33.90 -9.32 -4.48
C PRO A 319 -33.63 -7.87 -4.09
N PHE A 320 -33.28 -7.67 -2.81
CA PHE A 320 -32.88 -6.35 -2.33
C PHE A 320 -31.47 -6.11 -2.89
N VAL A 321 -31.37 -5.35 -3.96
CA VAL A 321 -30.10 -4.89 -4.52
C VAL A 321 -30.00 -3.42 -4.15
N GLU A 322 -29.05 -3.07 -3.31
CA GLU A 322 -28.74 -1.69 -2.93
C GLU A 322 -27.37 -1.35 -3.53
N LEU A 323 -27.24 -0.15 -4.09
CA LEU A 323 -25.93 0.37 -4.47
C LEU A 323 -25.10 0.57 -3.21
N ASP A 324 -23.83 0.17 -3.28
CA ASP A 324 -22.88 0.49 -2.24
C ASP A 324 -22.73 2.02 -2.17
N LYS A 325 -23.07 2.59 -1.02
CA LYS A 325 -23.05 4.05 -0.81
C LYS A 325 -21.62 4.61 -0.83
N ASP A 326 -20.64 3.75 -0.59
CA ASP A 326 -19.23 4.13 -0.53
C ASP A 326 -18.50 3.82 -1.85
N ALA A 327 -19.19 3.21 -2.83
CA ALA A 327 -18.60 2.92 -4.13
C ALA A 327 -18.26 4.21 -4.88
N VAL A 328 -17.01 4.29 -5.32
CA VAL A 328 -16.48 5.42 -6.09
C VAL A 328 -15.84 4.96 -7.38
N ILE A 329 -15.78 5.86 -8.37
CA ILE A 329 -15.02 5.69 -9.61
C ILE A 329 -14.12 6.89 -9.85
N VAL A 330 -13.06 6.67 -10.61
CA VAL A 330 -12.15 7.73 -11.04
C VAL A 330 -12.39 8.00 -12.52
N LEU A 331 -12.64 9.26 -12.83
CA LEU A 331 -12.83 9.71 -14.21
C LEU A 331 -11.95 10.92 -14.53
N PRO A 332 -11.55 11.10 -15.79
CA PRO A 332 -11.06 12.39 -16.25
C PRO A 332 -12.10 13.51 -16.00
N LYS A 333 -11.66 14.69 -15.60
CA LYS A 333 -12.57 15.85 -15.36
C LYS A 333 -13.34 16.29 -16.61
N THR A 334 -12.86 15.88 -17.79
CA THR A 334 -13.52 16.11 -19.09
C THR A 334 -14.62 15.10 -19.41
N ALA A 335 -14.73 14.02 -18.63
CA ALA A 335 -15.77 13.01 -18.75
C ALA A 335 -16.87 13.24 -17.72
N GLU A 336 -18.12 12.94 -18.09
CA GLU A 336 -19.27 12.94 -17.19
C GLU A 336 -19.58 11.50 -16.75
N PHE A 337 -20.28 11.33 -15.62
CA PHE A 337 -20.69 10.01 -15.14
C PHE A 337 -21.54 9.25 -16.18
N SER A 338 -22.37 9.98 -16.94
CA SER A 338 -23.17 9.45 -18.05
C SER A 338 -22.35 8.87 -19.22
N ASP A 339 -21.06 9.18 -19.31
CA ASP A 339 -20.16 8.60 -20.31
C ASP A 339 -19.70 7.18 -19.93
N THR A 340 -20.01 6.74 -18.70
CA THR A 340 -19.71 5.39 -18.22
C THR A 340 -20.81 4.43 -18.64
N SER A 341 -20.49 3.16 -18.83
CA SER A 341 -21.46 2.09 -19.05
C SER A 341 -21.24 0.98 -18.03
N SER A 342 -22.34 0.51 -17.40
CA SER A 342 -22.34 -0.71 -16.62
C SER A 342 -22.46 -1.93 -17.54
N SER A 343 -21.58 -2.91 -17.41
CA SER A 343 -21.67 -4.19 -18.14
C SER A 343 -21.98 -5.34 -17.18
#